data_8f0bf0d70b1b7a4a202e4e96f833e2d5
#
_entry.id   8f0bf0d70b1b7a4a202e4e96f833e2d5
#
_cell.length_a   1.000
_cell.length_b   1.000
_cell.length_c   1.000
_cell.angle_alpha   90.00
_cell.angle_beta   90.00
_cell.angle_gamma   90.00
#
_symmetry.space_group_name_H-M   'P 1'
#
loop_
_entity.id
_entity.type
_entity.pdbx_description
1 polymer ?
#
loop_
_entity_poly.entity_id
_entity_poly.type
_entity_poly.pdbx_seq_one_letter_code
_entity_poly.pdbx_strand_id
1 'polypeptide(L)'
;EEGLFPHQKALEEKGDLALEEERRLAYVGITRAKKEAFISFAMGRMYQGDWIDSIQSRFIDELPKKNVKKEVFQQQYEADFEFNQDIDYENGIRSPGWARLQKKKMKRIK
;
A
#
# COMPACT_ATOMS: atom_id res chain seq x y z
N GLU A 1 -4.25 2.51 -5.39
CA GLU A 1 -3.83 1.20 -5.86
C GLU A 1 -4.82 0.64 -6.86
N GLU A 2 -4.31 -0.08 -7.84
CA GLU A 2 -5.14 -0.84 -8.79
C GLU A 2 -5.93 -1.91 -8.04
N GLY A 3 -7.19 -2.13 -8.44
CA GLY A 3 -8.10 -3.04 -7.75
C GLY A 3 -8.86 -2.43 -6.58
N LEU A 4 -8.34 -1.37 -5.95
CA LEU A 4 -9.04 -0.59 -4.95
C LEU A 4 -9.66 0.69 -5.55
N PHE A 5 -8.93 1.34 -6.43
CA PHE A 5 -9.42 2.50 -7.17
C PHE A 5 -8.66 2.62 -8.50
N PRO A 6 -9.28 2.23 -9.63
CA PRO A 6 -10.66 1.76 -9.79
C PRO A 6 -10.94 0.43 -9.07
N HIS A 7 -12.17 0.29 -8.58
CA HIS A 7 -12.55 -0.88 -7.81
C HIS A 7 -12.73 -2.10 -8.72
N GLN A 8 -12.03 -3.19 -8.42
CA GLN A 8 -12.03 -4.42 -9.24
C GLN A 8 -13.43 -4.94 -9.54
N LYS A 9 -14.27 -5.07 -8.51
CA LYS A 9 -15.62 -5.58 -8.65
C LYS A 9 -16.51 -4.73 -9.57
N ALA A 10 -16.34 -3.40 -9.53
CA ALA A 10 -17.09 -2.51 -10.41
C ALA A 10 -16.70 -2.73 -11.88
N LEU A 11 -15.42 -2.95 -12.16
CA LEU A 11 -14.92 -3.25 -13.51
C LEU A 11 -15.44 -4.61 -14.01
N GLU A 12 -15.50 -5.61 -13.17
CA GLU A 12 -16.01 -6.94 -13.51
C GLU A 12 -17.52 -6.92 -13.82
N GLU A 13 -18.30 -6.13 -13.08
CA GLU A 13 -19.76 -6.06 -13.24
C GLU A 13 -20.20 -5.17 -14.41
N LYS A 14 -19.56 -4.02 -14.62
CA LYS A 14 -20.01 -3.00 -15.57
C LYS A 14 -18.96 -2.59 -16.61
N GLY A 15 -17.75 -3.14 -16.55
CA GLY A 15 -16.69 -2.91 -17.51
C GLY A 15 -16.33 -1.42 -17.69
N ASP A 16 -16.30 -0.97 -18.94
CA ASP A 16 -15.86 0.38 -19.29
C ASP A 16 -16.73 1.50 -18.70
N LEU A 17 -18.03 1.25 -18.52
CA LEU A 17 -18.94 2.23 -17.90
C LEU A 17 -18.54 2.50 -16.43
N ALA A 18 -18.19 1.45 -15.68
CA ALA A 18 -17.73 1.61 -14.33
C ALA A 18 -16.37 2.33 -14.28
N LEU A 19 -15.48 2.01 -15.21
CA LEU A 19 -14.18 2.68 -15.30
C LEU A 19 -14.33 4.19 -15.53
N GLU A 20 -15.26 4.60 -16.40
CA GLU A 20 -15.53 6.02 -16.64
C GLU A 20 -16.12 6.72 -15.41
N GLU A 21 -17.00 6.07 -14.67
CA GLU A 21 -17.54 6.60 -13.42
C GLU A 21 -16.45 6.75 -12.35
N GLU A 22 -15.61 5.71 -12.17
CA GLU A 22 -14.46 5.78 -11.25
C GLU A 22 -13.47 6.88 -11.64
N ARG A 23 -13.24 7.08 -12.95
CA ARG A 23 -12.39 8.17 -13.45
C ARG A 23 -12.96 9.55 -13.12
N ARG A 24 -14.28 9.72 -13.22
CA ARG A 24 -14.95 10.96 -12.81
C ARG A 24 -14.79 11.22 -11.32
N LEU A 25 -14.91 10.17 -10.50
CA LEU A 25 -14.68 10.28 -9.06
C LEU A 25 -13.24 10.67 -8.75
N ALA A 26 -12.27 10.08 -9.44
CA ALA A 26 -10.85 10.45 -9.32
C ALA A 26 -10.64 11.94 -9.66
N TYR A 27 -11.20 12.39 -10.77
CA TYR A 27 -11.12 13.79 -11.19
C TYR A 27 -11.73 14.73 -10.13
N VAL A 28 -12.93 14.43 -9.67
CA VAL A 28 -13.60 15.24 -8.64
C VAL A 28 -12.78 15.26 -7.36
N GLY A 29 -12.26 14.12 -6.91
CA GLY A 29 -11.45 14.02 -5.70
C GLY A 29 -10.19 14.87 -5.78
N ILE A 30 -9.42 14.72 -6.85
CA ILE A 30 -8.15 15.45 -7.03
C ILE A 30 -8.40 16.96 -7.19
N THR A 31 -9.42 17.35 -7.92
CA THR A 31 -9.73 18.77 -8.17
C THR A 31 -10.39 19.49 -6.99
N ARG A 32 -10.71 18.80 -5.90
CA ARG A 32 -11.14 19.45 -4.64
C ARG A 32 -10.00 20.16 -3.93
N ALA A 33 -8.77 19.77 -4.17
CA ALA A 33 -7.61 20.43 -3.58
C ALA A 33 -7.51 21.89 -4.07
N LYS A 34 -7.29 22.81 -3.13
CA LYS A 34 -7.14 24.25 -3.45
C LYS A 34 -5.73 24.57 -3.98
N LYS A 35 -4.73 23.84 -3.54
CA LYS A 35 -3.32 24.09 -3.91
C LYS A 35 -2.64 22.80 -4.36
N GLU A 36 -2.63 21.79 -3.53
CA GLU A 36 -1.90 20.55 -3.75
C GLU A 36 -2.72 19.35 -3.31
N ALA A 37 -2.58 18.25 -4.02
CA ALA A 37 -3.13 16.96 -3.65
C ALA A 37 -1.99 15.96 -3.48
N PHE A 38 -2.01 15.21 -2.38
CA PHE A 38 -1.05 14.15 -2.10
C PHE A 38 -1.71 12.80 -2.33
N ILE A 39 -1.15 12.03 -3.25
CA ILE A 39 -1.64 10.71 -3.59
C ILE A 39 -0.56 9.71 -3.23
N SER A 40 -0.89 8.76 -2.37
CA SER A 40 0.04 7.72 -1.94
C SER A 40 -0.52 6.32 -2.21
N PHE A 41 0.37 5.38 -2.41
CA PHE A 41 0.03 3.96 -2.46
C PHE A 41 1.19 3.13 -1.87
N ALA A 42 0.87 1.94 -1.37
CA ALA A 42 1.87 1.00 -0.90
C ALA A 42 2.19 0.00 -2.02
N MET A 43 3.46 -0.36 -2.21
CA MET A 43 3.87 -1.40 -3.15
C MET A 43 3.52 -2.81 -2.66
N GLY A 44 3.36 -2.97 -1.36
CA GLY A 44 2.92 -4.21 -0.74
C GLY A 44 2.10 -3.95 0.48
N ARG A 45 1.12 -4.79 0.72
CA ARG A 45 0.28 -4.75 1.91
C ARG A 45 -0.04 -6.13 2.43
N MET A 46 -0.28 -6.21 3.72
CA MET A 46 -0.79 -7.43 4.33
C MET A 46 -2.31 -7.46 4.20
N TYR A 47 -2.81 -8.52 3.59
CA TYR A 47 -4.24 -8.76 3.46
C TYR A 47 -4.55 -10.21 3.85
N GLN A 48 -5.45 -10.41 4.79
CA GLN A 48 -5.86 -11.71 5.31
C GLN A 48 -4.70 -12.64 5.75
N GLY A 49 -3.61 -12.04 6.26
CA GLY A 49 -2.44 -12.77 6.74
C GLY A 49 -1.32 -12.97 5.73
N ASP A 50 -1.55 -12.67 4.46
CA ASP A 50 -0.58 -12.78 3.38
C ASP A 50 -0.11 -11.41 2.89
N TRP A 51 1.15 -11.33 2.44
CA TRP A 51 1.66 -10.16 1.74
C TRP A 51 1.24 -10.20 0.28
N ILE A 52 0.56 -9.15 -0.16
CA ILE A 52 0.12 -8.97 -1.55
C ILE A 52 0.87 -7.78 -2.13
N ASP A 53 1.48 -8.00 -3.28
CA ASP A 53 2.06 -6.91 -4.06
C ASP A 53 0.96 -6.06 -4.66
N SER A 54 1.15 -4.75 -4.58
CA SER A 54 0.21 -3.76 -5.09
C SER A 54 0.89 -2.87 -6.12
N ILE A 55 0.13 -2.48 -7.11
CA ILE A 55 0.57 -1.54 -8.13
C ILE A 55 -0.22 -0.22 -8.04
N GLN A 56 0.38 0.83 -8.55
CA GLN A 56 -0.29 2.12 -8.57
C GLN A 56 -1.57 2.06 -9.40
N SER A 57 -2.55 2.87 -9.02
CA SER A 57 -3.77 3.04 -9.82
C SER A 57 -3.46 3.60 -11.20
N ARG A 58 -4.11 3.08 -12.23
CA ARG A 58 -4.03 3.58 -13.61
C ARG A 58 -4.33 5.07 -13.74
N PHE A 59 -5.16 5.62 -12.86
CA PHE A 59 -5.49 7.05 -12.87
C PHE A 59 -4.30 7.96 -12.57
N ILE A 60 -3.28 7.44 -11.88
CA ILE A 60 -2.05 8.20 -11.63
C ILE A 60 -1.27 8.41 -12.93
N ASP A 61 -1.28 7.42 -13.83
CA ASP A 61 -0.60 7.51 -15.12
C ASP A 61 -1.33 8.44 -16.11
N GLU A 62 -2.62 8.67 -15.89
CA GLU A 62 -3.44 9.60 -16.68
C GLU A 62 -3.22 11.07 -16.27
N LEU A 63 -2.58 11.35 -15.14
CA LEU A 63 -2.31 12.71 -14.69
C LEU A 63 -1.28 13.42 -15.58
N PRO A 64 -1.43 14.74 -15.80
CA PRO A 64 -0.45 15.53 -16.56
C PRO A 64 0.93 15.50 -15.92
N LYS A 65 1.89 14.86 -16.57
CA LYS A 65 3.24 14.64 -16.04
C LYS A 65 3.95 15.91 -15.58
N LYS A 66 3.65 17.04 -16.24
CA LYS A 66 4.21 18.36 -15.89
C LYS A 66 3.81 18.86 -14.50
N ASN A 67 2.70 18.36 -13.97
CA ASN A 67 2.11 18.79 -12.70
C ASN A 67 2.26 17.75 -11.59
N VAL A 68 2.91 16.63 -11.87
CA VAL A 68 3.05 15.51 -10.93
C VAL A 68 4.51 15.39 -10.51
N LYS A 69 4.75 15.48 -9.21
CA LYS A 69 6.03 15.17 -8.59
C LYS A 69 5.95 13.78 -7.97
N LYS A 70 6.76 12.85 -8.44
CA LYS A 70 6.87 11.50 -7.87
C LYS A 70 7.94 11.46 -6.79
N GLU A 71 7.58 10.99 -5.61
CA GLU A 71 8.52 10.72 -4.54
C GLU A 71 8.38 9.25 -4.12
N VAL A 72 9.50 8.56 -4.07
CA VAL A 72 9.54 7.17 -3.59
C VAL A 72 10.12 7.20 -2.19
N PHE A 73 9.29 6.97 -1.20
CA PHE A 73 9.75 6.78 0.17
C PHE A 73 10.20 5.32 0.30
N GLN A 74 11.46 5.09 0.00
CA GLN A 74 12.11 3.90 0.54
C GLN A 74 12.35 4.22 2.01
N GLN A 75 11.58 3.59 2.91
CA GLN A 75 12.06 3.45 4.26
C GLN A 75 13.35 2.63 4.15
N GLN A 76 14.48 3.34 4.15
CA GLN A 76 15.68 2.73 4.66
C GLN A 76 15.34 2.40 6.11
N TYR A 77 14.94 1.17 6.35
CA TYR A 77 15.20 0.58 7.64
C TYR A 77 16.72 0.55 7.69
N GLU A 78 17.34 1.63 8.19
CA GLU A 78 18.68 1.56 8.68
C GLU A 78 18.66 0.37 9.62
N ALA A 79 19.38 -0.63 9.22
CA ALA A 79 19.46 -1.89 9.92
C ALA A 79 20.34 -1.71 11.17
N ASP A 80 19.79 -1.03 12.18
CA ASP A 80 20.10 -1.35 13.58
C ASP A 80 19.42 -2.67 13.99
N PHE A 81 18.92 -3.41 13.03
CA PHE A 81 18.73 -4.83 13.16
C PHE A 81 20.09 -5.46 12.88
N GLU A 82 20.89 -5.65 13.92
CA GLU A 82 21.78 -6.81 13.97
C GLU A 82 20.90 -7.99 13.56
N PHE A 83 21.10 -8.40 12.33
CA PHE A 83 20.47 -9.57 11.75
C PHE A 83 21.12 -10.76 12.48
N ASN A 84 20.62 -11.03 13.68
CA ASN A 84 20.97 -12.25 14.37
C ASN A 84 20.58 -13.38 13.45
N GLN A 85 21.57 -14.16 13.05
CA GLN A 85 21.49 -15.26 12.09
C GLN A 85 20.57 -16.43 12.55
N ASP A 86 19.77 -16.24 13.56
CA ASP A 86 18.77 -17.19 14.05
C ASP A 86 17.40 -16.92 13.44
N ILE A 87 17.37 -16.76 12.11
CA ILE A 87 16.09 -16.82 11.39
C ILE A 87 15.75 -18.29 11.24
N ASP A 88 14.85 -18.71 12.10
CA ASP A 88 14.20 -20.01 12.00
C ASP A 88 13.27 -20.00 10.78
N TYR A 89 13.78 -20.48 9.64
CA TYR A 89 13.08 -20.51 8.35
C TYR A 89 11.83 -21.40 8.38
N GLU A 90 11.65 -22.23 9.39
CA GLU A 90 10.46 -23.08 9.53
C GLU A 90 9.19 -22.31 9.92
N ASN A 91 9.28 -21.09 10.41
CA ASN A 91 8.16 -20.33 10.95
C ASN A 91 7.73 -19.09 10.15
N GLY A 92 8.26 -18.89 8.96
CA GLY A 92 7.89 -17.79 8.05
C GLY A 92 8.35 -16.38 8.52
N ILE A 93 8.40 -15.44 7.58
CA ILE A 93 8.78 -14.04 7.84
C ILE A 93 7.69 -13.37 8.67
N ARG A 94 7.99 -13.10 9.93
CA ARG A 94 7.05 -12.47 10.87
C ARG A 94 7.30 -10.96 10.95
N SER A 95 6.23 -10.17 10.87
CA SER A 95 6.33 -8.71 10.90
C SER A 95 6.96 -8.19 12.19
N PRO A 96 7.65 -7.04 12.17
CA PRO A 96 8.22 -6.40 13.37
C PRO A 96 7.22 -6.16 14.51
N GLY A 97 5.94 -6.01 14.18
CA GLY A 97 4.87 -5.87 15.17
C GLY A 97 4.61 -7.16 15.96
N TRP A 98 4.75 -8.31 15.33
CA TRP A 98 4.57 -9.60 15.98
C TRP A 98 5.69 -9.89 16.98
N ALA A 99 6.93 -9.55 16.64
CA ALA A 99 8.08 -9.69 17.55
C ALA A 99 7.90 -8.85 18.84
N ARG A 100 7.28 -7.66 18.73
CA ARG A 100 6.94 -6.83 19.89
C ARG A 100 5.87 -7.46 20.77
N LEU A 101 4.87 -8.12 20.19
CA LEU A 101 3.82 -8.82 20.92
C LEU A 101 4.36 -10.04 21.68
N GLN A 102 5.30 -10.79 21.11
CA GLN A 102 5.95 -11.90 21.78
C GLN A 102 6.78 -11.43 23.00
N LYS A 103 7.58 -10.38 22.85
CA LYS A 103 8.33 -9.79 23.96
C LYS A 103 7.41 -9.33 25.12
N LYS A 104 6.21 -8.85 24.79
CA LYS A 104 5.21 -8.44 25.79
C LYS A 104 4.58 -9.63 26.52
N LYS A 105 4.36 -10.76 25.83
CA LYS A 105 3.88 -12.02 26.42
C LYS A 105 4.92 -12.65 27.36
N MET A 106 6.19 -12.69 26.96
CA MET A 106 7.26 -13.24 27.80
C MET A 106 7.47 -12.47 29.11
N LYS A 107 7.30 -11.15 29.09
CA LYS A 107 7.37 -10.34 30.32
C LYS A 107 6.18 -10.53 31.27
N ARG A 108 5.06 -11.12 30.82
CA ARG A 108 3.88 -11.39 31.66
C ARG A 108 3.91 -12.78 32.33
N ILE A 109 4.82 -13.67 31.92
CA ILE A 109 4.94 -15.05 32.44
C ILE A 109 5.97 -15.13 33.58
N LYS A 110 6.68 -14.06 33.85
CA LYS A 110 7.50 -13.90 35.06
C LYS A 110 6.71 -13.16 36.14
#